data_e93e176b4008d8346ef282e98bf22d59
#
_entry.id   e93e176b4008d8346ef282e98bf22d59
#
_cell.length_a   1.000
_cell.length_b   1.000
_cell.length_c   1.000
_cell.angle_alpha   90.00
_cell.angle_beta   90.00
_cell.angle_gamma   90.00
#
_symmetry.space_group_name_H-M   'P 1'
#
loop_
_entity.id
_entity.type
_entity.pdbx_description
1 polymer ?
#
loop_
_entity_poly.entity_id
_entity_poly.type
_entity_poly.pdbx_seq_one_letter_code
_entity_poly.pdbx_strand_id
1 'polypeptide(L)'
;MRWLGLDWDEGPEVGGDFGPYSQTERLDLYKQTAERLLAEGKAYPCFCTPEQLAADREAAQARKDPFQGYQRRCRDLTPEEAQARIDAGEPYVLRIKVPENRGNVVINDAVHGEVTFDAKELDDFVIFRSDGTPTYNFATVVDDALMGITHVIRGDDHLSNTPRQVMVYEAMGAPVPTFAHISMILGADGKKLSKRHGATSVEEYRDAGYLSDAFVNYLALLGWSLDGETTVIPRDVLASKFSLDRISKNPATFDPKKLDWMNAEYINAMDDKTFADEIMLPQLIEAGLIDEGFEADEAWVDALAAIVRPRTKMPADAAAVAAPVFKTAETLEYDEKSVAKGLAKEGLGAVLDAAKTALEAVTDWTPANIDAALEPLPEALDVKKRLVFGAVRVAECGNMVSPPLGETMALIGRDDCLARIDRARPMAL
;
A
#
# COMPACT_ATOMS: atom_id res chain seq x y z
N MET A 1 -4.90 5.67 7.09
CA MET A 1 -3.86 6.54 7.66
C MET A 1 -3.42 6.02 9.04
N ARG A 2 -4.30 5.93 10.06
CA ARG A 2 -3.92 5.49 11.43
C ARG A 2 -3.19 4.15 11.47
N TRP A 3 -3.66 3.14 10.73
CA TRP A 3 -2.94 1.85 10.64
C TRP A 3 -1.52 1.99 10.10
N LEU A 4 -1.30 2.92 9.17
CA LEU A 4 0.03 3.23 8.65
C LEU A 4 0.90 4.02 9.64
N GLY A 5 0.38 4.41 10.81
CA GLY A 5 1.06 5.32 11.74
C GLY A 5 1.31 6.70 11.13
N LEU A 6 0.47 7.10 10.17
CA LEU A 6 0.48 8.43 9.56
C LEU A 6 -0.65 9.25 10.19
N ASP A 7 -0.28 10.29 10.87
CA ASP A 7 -1.15 11.28 11.49
C ASP A 7 -1.08 12.62 10.73
N TRP A 8 -1.92 13.53 11.11
CA TRP A 8 -1.98 14.88 10.57
C TRP A 8 -2.35 15.86 11.67
N ASP A 9 -1.76 17.05 11.61
CA ASP A 9 -1.89 18.06 12.66
C ASP A 9 -3.21 18.81 12.57
N GLU A 10 -3.76 18.98 11.35
CA GLU A 10 -4.99 19.71 11.09
C GLU A 10 -5.78 19.08 9.93
N GLY A 11 -7.10 19.05 10.05
CA GLY A 11 -7.97 18.53 9.01
C GLY A 11 -9.21 17.80 9.54
N PRO A 12 -9.90 17.01 8.71
CA PRO A 12 -11.02 16.19 9.16
C PRO A 12 -10.62 15.30 10.36
N GLU A 13 -11.52 15.10 11.30
CA GLU A 13 -11.39 14.29 12.52
C GLU A 13 -10.54 14.92 13.64
N VAL A 14 -9.42 15.60 13.33
CA VAL A 14 -8.56 16.25 14.33
C VAL A 14 -8.96 17.71 14.55
N GLY A 15 -9.62 18.33 13.59
CA GLY A 15 -9.99 19.75 13.65
C GLY A 15 -8.82 20.68 13.34
N GLY A 16 -8.89 21.90 13.83
CA GLY A 16 -7.89 22.96 13.66
C GLY A 16 -8.51 24.33 13.43
N ASP A 17 -7.66 25.34 13.17
CA ASP A 17 -8.06 26.74 13.09
C ASP A 17 -8.72 27.12 11.75
N PHE A 18 -8.53 26.32 10.69
CA PHE A 18 -8.99 26.61 9.33
C PHE A 18 -10.27 25.85 8.93
N GLY A 19 -10.93 25.19 9.88
CA GLY A 19 -12.21 24.50 9.63
C GLY A 19 -13.35 25.43 9.13
N PRO A 20 -14.45 24.84 8.65
CA PRO A 20 -14.69 23.41 8.44
C PRO A 20 -13.88 22.83 7.27
N TYR A 21 -13.67 21.48 7.24
CA TYR A 21 -12.83 20.79 6.24
C TYR A 21 -13.64 20.04 5.19
N SER A 22 -14.96 20.03 5.30
CA SER A 22 -15.85 19.47 4.29
C SER A 22 -16.28 20.54 3.29
N GLN A 23 -16.12 20.31 1.99
CA GLN A 23 -16.50 21.27 0.96
C GLN A 23 -17.99 21.64 0.99
N THR A 24 -18.85 20.71 1.42
CA THR A 24 -20.29 20.99 1.58
C THR A 24 -20.59 22.00 2.67
N GLU A 25 -19.75 22.11 3.68
CA GLU A 25 -19.87 23.09 4.78
C GLU A 25 -19.24 24.43 4.43
N ARG A 26 -18.48 24.52 3.33
CA ARG A 26 -17.77 25.71 2.86
C ARG A 26 -18.44 26.43 1.70
N LEU A 27 -19.64 26.03 1.30
CA LEU A 27 -20.34 26.60 0.13
C LEU A 27 -20.46 28.12 0.17
N ASP A 28 -20.72 28.68 1.35
CA ASP A 28 -20.82 30.15 1.53
C ASP A 28 -19.47 30.83 1.26
N LEU A 29 -18.34 30.25 1.64
CA LEU A 29 -17.01 30.80 1.36
C LEU A 29 -16.72 30.85 -0.14
N TYR A 30 -17.08 29.78 -0.85
CA TYR A 30 -16.94 29.75 -2.32
C TYR A 30 -17.81 30.77 -3.00
N LYS A 31 -19.07 30.91 -2.55
CA LYS A 31 -20.01 31.91 -3.07
C LYS A 31 -19.49 33.32 -2.84
N GLN A 32 -19.11 33.67 -1.61
CA GLN A 32 -18.54 34.99 -1.28
C GLN A 32 -17.31 35.32 -2.13
N THR A 33 -16.42 34.31 -2.33
CA THR A 33 -15.23 34.50 -3.17
C THR A 33 -15.61 34.74 -4.63
N ALA A 34 -16.55 33.96 -5.17
CA ALA A 34 -17.03 34.14 -6.54
C ALA A 34 -17.70 35.49 -6.76
N GLU A 35 -18.54 35.95 -5.82
CA GLU A 35 -19.18 37.29 -5.84
C GLU A 35 -18.14 38.41 -5.77
N ARG A 36 -17.11 38.28 -4.95
CA ARG A 36 -15.97 39.21 -4.91
C ARG A 36 -15.27 39.31 -6.26
N LEU A 37 -14.93 38.18 -6.88
CA LEU A 37 -14.27 38.14 -8.19
C LEU A 37 -15.15 38.76 -9.28
N LEU A 38 -16.47 38.56 -9.21
CA LEU A 38 -17.44 39.22 -10.10
C LEU A 38 -17.43 40.73 -9.91
N ALA A 39 -17.50 41.21 -8.67
CA ALA A 39 -17.48 42.65 -8.35
C ALA A 39 -16.16 43.35 -8.77
N GLU A 40 -15.04 42.62 -8.68
CA GLU A 40 -13.71 43.07 -9.13
C GLU A 40 -13.51 42.98 -10.66
N GLY A 41 -14.51 42.52 -11.42
CA GLY A 41 -14.40 42.33 -12.87
C GLY A 41 -13.42 41.21 -13.31
N LYS A 42 -13.04 40.35 -12.37
CA LYS A 42 -12.16 39.19 -12.61
C LYS A 42 -12.94 37.92 -12.97
N ALA A 43 -14.25 37.95 -12.82
CA ALA A 43 -15.20 36.96 -13.30
C ALA A 43 -16.38 37.65 -13.98
N TYR A 44 -17.18 36.91 -14.71
CA TYR A 44 -18.38 37.41 -15.38
C TYR A 44 -19.44 36.32 -15.55
N PRO A 45 -20.76 36.71 -15.62
CA PRO A 45 -21.81 35.74 -15.86
C PRO A 45 -21.85 35.34 -17.32
N CYS A 46 -22.00 34.04 -17.57
CA CYS A 46 -22.13 33.47 -18.90
C CYS A 46 -23.46 32.74 -19.03
N PHE A 47 -24.26 33.17 -20.00
CA PHE A 47 -25.61 32.69 -20.27
C PHE A 47 -25.68 31.72 -21.46
N CYS A 48 -24.53 31.25 -21.96
CA CYS A 48 -24.50 30.32 -23.09
C CYS A 48 -25.09 28.97 -22.66
N THR A 49 -26.03 28.48 -23.50
CA THR A 49 -26.59 27.12 -23.30
C THR A 49 -25.62 26.05 -23.72
N PRO A 50 -25.80 24.79 -23.24
CA PRO A 50 -24.99 23.66 -23.69
C PRO A 50 -25.00 23.47 -25.21
N GLU A 51 -26.15 23.71 -25.88
CA GLU A 51 -26.32 23.61 -27.33
C GLU A 51 -25.48 24.66 -28.06
N GLN A 52 -25.48 25.91 -27.56
CA GLN A 52 -24.67 26.98 -28.13
C GLN A 52 -23.16 26.66 -28.00
N LEU A 53 -22.74 26.16 -26.84
CA LEU A 53 -21.35 25.77 -26.61
C LEU A 53 -20.92 24.59 -27.48
N ALA A 54 -21.81 23.61 -27.72
CA ALA A 54 -21.56 22.49 -28.63
C ALA A 54 -21.43 22.97 -30.09
N ALA A 55 -22.34 23.84 -30.54
CA ALA A 55 -22.31 24.40 -31.90
C ALA A 55 -21.02 25.24 -32.13
N ASP A 56 -20.58 26.01 -31.14
CA ASP A 56 -19.32 26.77 -31.22
C ASP A 56 -18.11 25.86 -31.35
N ARG A 57 -18.09 24.76 -30.59
CA ARG A 57 -17.01 23.75 -30.65
C ARG A 57 -16.96 23.07 -32.01
N GLU A 58 -18.10 22.63 -32.54
CA GLU A 58 -18.21 22.01 -33.86
C GLU A 58 -17.73 23.00 -34.97
N ALA A 59 -18.14 24.25 -34.88
CA ALA A 59 -17.73 25.28 -35.81
C ALA A 59 -16.21 25.54 -35.75
N ALA A 60 -15.61 25.56 -34.56
CA ALA A 60 -14.16 25.71 -34.37
C ALA A 60 -13.41 24.50 -34.92
N GLN A 61 -13.91 23.28 -34.69
CA GLN A 61 -13.34 22.05 -35.24
C GLN A 61 -13.41 22.03 -36.78
N ALA A 62 -14.55 22.41 -37.38
CA ALA A 62 -14.70 22.49 -38.85
C ALA A 62 -13.72 23.48 -39.48
N ARG A 63 -13.41 24.60 -38.80
CA ARG A 63 -12.41 25.57 -39.24
C ARG A 63 -10.97 25.16 -38.94
N LYS A 64 -10.77 24.04 -38.24
CA LYS A 64 -9.47 23.60 -37.70
C LYS A 64 -8.80 24.71 -36.84
N ASP A 65 -9.62 25.40 -36.07
CA ASP A 65 -9.16 26.44 -35.16
C ASP A 65 -8.23 25.80 -34.11
N PRO A 66 -7.00 26.34 -33.87
CA PRO A 66 -6.13 25.86 -32.82
C PRO A 66 -6.76 25.97 -31.41
N PHE A 67 -7.65 26.93 -31.22
CA PHE A 67 -8.37 27.11 -29.97
C PHE A 67 -9.82 26.57 -30.09
N GLN A 68 -10.12 25.51 -29.36
CA GLN A 68 -11.43 24.86 -29.34
C GLN A 68 -12.19 25.04 -28.03
N GLY A 69 -11.69 25.90 -27.15
CA GLY A 69 -12.30 26.25 -25.88
C GLY A 69 -13.50 27.21 -26.02
N TYR A 70 -13.95 27.75 -24.92
CA TYR A 70 -15.07 28.69 -24.88
C TYR A 70 -14.74 29.99 -25.64
N GLN A 71 -15.59 30.37 -26.58
CA GLN A 71 -15.39 31.50 -27.52
C GLN A 71 -15.68 32.88 -26.92
N ARG A 72 -15.74 33.02 -25.59
CA ARG A 72 -15.85 34.26 -24.82
C ARG A 72 -17.08 35.14 -25.14
N ARG A 73 -18.20 34.55 -25.65
CA ARG A 73 -19.41 35.28 -26.09
C ARG A 73 -19.99 36.27 -25.07
N CYS A 74 -19.93 35.96 -23.78
CA CYS A 74 -20.50 36.77 -22.73
C CYS A 74 -19.45 37.65 -22.03
N ARG A 75 -18.18 37.59 -22.44
CA ARG A 75 -17.07 38.25 -21.76
C ARG A 75 -17.18 39.77 -21.71
N ASP A 76 -17.74 40.35 -22.77
CA ASP A 76 -17.80 41.80 -22.99
C ASP A 76 -19.19 42.38 -22.75
N LEU A 77 -20.12 41.61 -22.15
CA LEU A 77 -21.38 42.16 -21.65
C LEU A 77 -21.11 43.21 -20.61
N THR A 78 -21.82 44.35 -20.71
CA THR A 78 -21.73 45.38 -19.66
C THR A 78 -22.36 44.83 -18.35
N PRO A 79 -22.01 45.38 -17.20
CA PRO A 79 -22.66 45.02 -15.95
C PRO A 79 -24.19 45.16 -15.98
N GLU A 80 -24.67 46.20 -16.65
CA GLU A 80 -26.11 46.49 -16.79
C GLU A 80 -26.82 45.42 -17.66
N GLU A 81 -26.21 45.05 -18.80
CA GLU A 81 -26.74 43.98 -19.67
C GLU A 81 -26.76 42.63 -18.96
N ALA A 82 -25.68 42.29 -18.24
CA ALA A 82 -25.61 41.08 -17.45
C ALA A 82 -26.66 41.06 -16.34
N GLN A 83 -26.81 42.16 -15.61
CA GLN A 83 -27.78 42.28 -14.52
C GLN A 83 -29.21 42.14 -15.04
N ALA A 84 -29.54 42.79 -16.17
CA ALA A 84 -30.87 42.70 -16.76
C ALA A 84 -31.26 41.27 -17.12
N ARG A 85 -30.30 40.45 -17.56
CA ARG A 85 -30.52 39.02 -17.85
C ARG A 85 -30.67 38.19 -16.57
N ILE A 86 -29.91 38.50 -15.52
CA ILE A 86 -30.06 37.88 -14.19
C ILE A 86 -31.44 38.19 -13.63
N ASP A 87 -31.87 39.46 -13.68
CA ASP A 87 -33.18 39.91 -13.21
C ASP A 87 -34.35 39.30 -13.98
N ALA A 88 -34.11 38.98 -15.26
CA ALA A 88 -35.06 38.24 -16.10
C ALA A 88 -35.12 36.73 -15.75
N GLY A 89 -34.28 36.25 -14.81
CA GLY A 89 -34.25 34.85 -14.38
C GLY A 89 -33.53 33.89 -15.36
N GLU A 90 -32.69 34.44 -16.26
CA GLU A 90 -31.92 33.56 -17.16
C GLU A 90 -30.87 32.76 -16.37
N PRO A 91 -30.78 31.42 -16.56
CA PRO A 91 -29.76 30.65 -15.90
C PRO A 91 -28.38 31.03 -16.41
N TYR A 92 -27.41 31.15 -15.50
CA TYR A 92 -26.05 31.50 -15.83
C TYR A 92 -25.04 30.73 -15.00
N VAL A 93 -23.80 30.70 -15.48
CA VAL A 93 -22.61 30.21 -14.77
C VAL A 93 -21.64 31.39 -14.58
N LEU A 94 -20.78 31.34 -13.58
CA LEU A 94 -19.68 32.32 -13.49
C LEU A 94 -18.43 31.72 -14.15
N ARG A 95 -17.81 32.51 -15.02
CA ARG A 95 -16.53 32.19 -15.64
C ARG A 95 -15.45 33.15 -15.13
N ILE A 96 -14.25 32.62 -14.92
CA ILE A 96 -13.09 33.47 -14.67
C ILE A 96 -12.75 34.25 -15.94
N LYS A 97 -12.24 35.45 -15.79
CA LYS A 97 -11.76 36.28 -16.89
C LYS A 97 -10.26 36.15 -17.03
N VAL A 98 -9.80 35.18 -17.83
CA VAL A 98 -8.36 35.01 -18.10
C VAL A 98 -7.83 36.23 -18.85
N PRO A 99 -6.77 36.94 -18.38
CA PRO A 99 -6.23 38.09 -19.06
C PRO A 99 -5.71 37.74 -20.47
N GLU A 100 -6.11 38.51 -21.49
CA GLU A 100 -5.75 38.24 -22.91
C GLU A 100 -4.26 38.37 -23.19
N ASN A 101 -3.59 39.24 -22.47
CA ASN A 101 -2.14 39.50 -22.59
C ASN A 101 -1.33 38.68 -21.57
N ARG A 102 -1.97 37.70 -20.90
CA ARG A 102 -1.25 36.78 -20.02
C ARG A 102 -0.26 35.96 -20.84
N GLY A 103 1.01 36.08 -20.54
CA GLY A 103 2.05 35.23 -21.13
C GLY A 103 1.92 33.77 -20.65
N ASN A 104 2.90 32.97 -20.94
CA ASN A 104 2.95 31.58 -20.50
C ASN A 104 2.75 31.45 -18.98
N VAL A 105 2.03 30.42 -18.56
CA VAL A 105 1.96 30.02 -17.15
C VAL A 105 3.13 29.08 -16.87
N VAL A 106 4.09 29.58 -16.12
CA VAL A 106 5.28 28.82 -15.72
C VAL A 106 5.07 28.31 -14.29
N ILE A 107 5.22 27.01 -14.11
CA ILE A 107 5.09 26.34 -12.83
C ILE A 107 6.45 25.72 -12.52
N ASN A 108 7.06 26.10 -11.40
CA ASN A 108 8.26 25.47 -10.88
C ASN A 108 7.85 24.30 -9.99
N ASP A 109 7.62 23.15 -10.61
CA ASP A 109 7.21 21.93 -9.91
C ASP A 109 8.41 21.31 -9.19
N ALA A 110 8.22 20.96 -7.91
CA ALA A 110 9.31 20.42 -7.09
C ALA A 110 9.83 19.06 -7.60
N VAL A 111 9.02 18.31 -8.36
CA VAL A 111 9.39 17.01 -8.93
C VAL A 111 9.77 17.14 -10.41
N HIS A 112 8.90 17.75 -11.23
CA HIS A 112 9.11 17.85 -12.68
C HIS A 112 10.05 18.99 -13.09
N GLY A 113 10.31 19.95 -12.20
CA GLY A 113 11.04 21.18 -12.53
C GLY A 113 10.14 22.19 -13.23
N GLU A 114 10.71 23.01 -14.11
CA GLU A 114 9.96 24.03 -14.84
C GLU A 114 9.01 23.39 -15.87
N VAL A 115 7.72 23.62 -15.71
CA VAL A 115 6.67 23.21 -16.66
C VAL A 115 5.96 24.45 -17.16
N THR A 116 5.90 24.64 -18.47
CA THR A 116 5.36 25.81 -19.12
C THR A 116 4.09 25.47 -19.91
N PHE A 117 3.01 26.23 -19.69
CA PHE A 117 1.74 26.14 -20.42
C PHE A 117 1.50 27.44 -21.18
N ASP A 118 1.07 27.36 -22.43
CA ASP A 118 0.65 28.54 -23.19
C ASP A 118 -0.71 29.00 -22.68
N ALA A 119 -0.77 30.22 -22.14
CA ALA A 119 -2.03 30.78 -21.64
C ALA A 119 -3.10 30.98 -22.74
N LYS A 120 -2.70 30.98 -24.03
CA LYS A 120 -3.65 31.01 -25.15
C LYS A 120 -4.50 29.75 -25.25
N GLU A 121 -4.02 28.63 -24.67
CA GLU A 121 -4.79 27.38 -24.59
C GLU A 121 -5.80 27.39 -23.42
N LEU A 122 -5.73 28.38 -22.53
CA LEU A 122 -6.64 28.51 -21.42
C LEU A 122 -7.87 29.31 -21.84
N ASP A 123 -9.03 28.70 -21.73
CA ASP A 123 -10.32 29.39 -21.89
C ASP A 123 -10.75 30.08 -20.60
N ASP A 124 -11.75 30.94 -20.73
CA ASP A 124 -12.45 31.49 -19.58
C ASP A 124 -13.34 30.37 -18.99
N PHE A 125 -12.76 29.54 -18.16
CA PHE A 125 -13.42 28.34 -17.62
C PHE A 125 -14.43 28.68 -16.53
N VAL A 126 -15.43 27.78 -16.36
CA VAL A 126 -16.46 27.92 -15.33
C VAL A 126 -15.82 27.73 -13.95
N ILE A 127 -16.08 28.70 -13.05
CA ILE A 127 -15.68 28.62 -11.64
C ILE A 127 -16.88 28.29 -10.73
N PHE A 128 -18.11 28.74 -11.11
CA PHE A 128 -19.32 28.50 -10.34
C PHE A 128 -20.46 28.09 -11.27
N ARG A 129 -21.17 27.04 -10.93
CA ARG A 129 -22.25 26.49 -11.75
C ARG A 129 -23.58 27.16 -11.51
N SER A 130 -24.52 26.96 -12.41
CA SER A 130 -25.90 27.50 -12.31
C SER A 130 -26.70 26.90 -11.15
N ASP A 131 -26.31 25.73 -10.66
CA ASP A 131 -26.92 25.09 -9.49
C ASP A 131 -26.40 25.62 -8.15
N GLY A 132 -25.51 26.61 -8.17
CA GLY A 132 -24.95 27.23 -6.97
C GLY A 132 -23.76 26.44 -6.39
N THR A 133 -23.13 25.56 -7.17
CA THR A 133 -21.95 24.80 -6.72
C THR A 133 -20.66 25.26 -7.41
N PRO A 134 -19.52 25.30 -6.71
CA PRO A 134 -18.23 25.62 -7.32
C PRO A 134 -17.74 24.46 -8.22
N THR A 135 -16.85 24.79 -9.15
CA THR A 135 -16.10 23.73 -9.87
C THR A 135 -14.89 23.30 -9.04
N TYR A 136 -14.38 22.09 -9.31
CA TYR A 136 -13.22 21.52 -8.63
C TYR A 136 -12.03 22.49 -8.56
N ASN A 137 -11.59 23.03 -9.70
CA ASN A 137 -10.44 23.92 -9.75
C ASN A 137 -10.62 25.21 -8.94
N PHE A 138 -11.84 25.69 -8.81
CA PHE A 138 -12.15 26.88 -8.02
C PHE A 138 -12.22 26.56 -6.52
N ALA A 139 -12.99 25.52 -6.14
CA ALA A 139 -13.13 25.12 -4.74
C ALA A 139 -11.78 24.79 -4.10
N THR A 140 -10.95 23.98 -4.79
CA THR A 140 -9.62 23.60 -4.29
C THR A 140 -8.75 24.83 -4.02
N VAL A 141 -8.70 25.80 -4.95
CA VAL A 141 -7.87 27.00 -4.76
C VAL A 141 -8.41 27.90 -3.62
N VAL A 142 -9.72 28.02 -3.49
CA VAL A 142 -10.31 28.79 -2.37
C VAL A 142 -9.97 28.13 -1.04
N ASP A 143 -10.04 26.78 -0.97
CA ASP A 143 -9.67 26.03 0.22
C ASP A 143 -8.19 26.21 0.54
N ASP A 144 -7.31 25.95 -0.41
CA ASP A 144 -5.86 26.05 -0.25
C ASP A 144 -5.44 27.46 0.21
N ALA A 145 -6.02 28.52 -0.42
CA ALA A 145 -5.71 29.90 -0.08
C ALA A 145 -6.20 30.28 1.33
N LEU A 146 -7.41 29.87 1.71
CA LEU A 146 -8.00 30.19 3.01
C LEU A 146 -7.41 29.34 4.15
N MET A 147 -6.91 28.14 3.85
CA MET A 147 -6.23 27.26 4.80
C MET A 147 -4.71 27.52 4.87
N GLY A 148 -4.19 28.48 4.09
CA GLY A 148 -2.76 28.82 4.12
C GLY A 148 -1.85 27.71 3.61
N ILE A 149 -2.31 26.88 2.67
CA ILE A 149 -1.53 25.79 2.10
C ILE A 149 -0.31 26.32 1.36
N THR A 150 0.87 25.85 1.73
CA THR A 150 2.14 26.26 1.15
C THR A 150 2.66 25.28 0.09
N HIS A 151 2.28 24.00 0.17
CA HIS A 151 2.69 22.94 -0.73
C HIS A 151 1.48 22.08 -1.13
N VAL A 152 1.35 21.81 -2.43
CA VAL A 152 0.35 20.90 -3.00
C VAL A 152 1.06 19.70 -3.60
N ILE A 153 1.01 18.57 -2.88
CA ILE A 153 1.63 17.31 -3.30
C ILE A 153 0.53 16.36 -3.76
N ARG A 154 0.55 15.94 -5.05
CA ARG A 154 -0.52 15.12 -5.63
C ARG A 154 -0.05 14.32 -6.85
N GLY A 155 -0.89 13.44 -7.38
CA GLY A 155 -0.58 12.72 -8.61
C GLY A 155 -0.45 13.63 -9.84
N ASP A 156 0.39 13.24 -10.78
CA ASP A 156 0.68 13.98 -12.02
C ASP A 156 -0.50 14.00 -13.02
N ASP A 157 -1.52 13.16 -12.83
CA ASP A 157 -2.79 13.25 -13.55
C ASP A 157 -3.53 14.58 -13.28
N HIS A 158 -3.17 15.31 -12.23
CA HIS A 158 -3.66 16.66 -11.94
C HIS A 158 -2.79 17.79 -12.51
N LEU A 159 -1.65 17.50 -13.12
CA LEU A 159 -0.74 18.53 -13.65
C LEU A 159 -1.42 19.46 -14.67
N SER A 160 -2.32 18.92 -15.50
CA SER A 160 -3.10 19.71 -16.46
C SER A 160 -4.16 20.66 -15.83
N ASN A 161 -4.49 20.47 -14.54
CA ASN A 161 -5.37 21.38 -13.81
C ASN A 161 -4.62 22.61 -13.29
N THR A 162 -3.31 22.47 -13.04
CA THR A 162 -2.51 23.47 -12.36
C THR A 162 -2.52 24.84 -13.02
N PRO A 163 -2.43 24.99 -14.36
CA PRO A 163 -2.47 26.32 -14.99
C PRO A 163 -3.83 27.03 -14.76
N ARG A 164 -4.96 26.28 -14.71
CA ARG A 164 -6.26 26.86 -14.36
C ARG A 164 -6.30 27.28 -12.90
N GLN A 165 -5.75 26.50 -12.00
CA GLN A 165 -5.68 26.83 -10.58
C GLN A 165 -4.80 28.07 -10.34
N VAL A 166 -3.65 28.19 -11.01
CA VAL A 166 -2.82 29.41 -10.96
C VAL A 166 -3.61 30.64 -11.37
N MET A 167 -4.44 30.56 -12.42
CA MET A 167 -5.32 31.69 -12.80
C MET A 167 -6.29 32.09 -11.70
N VAL A 168 -6.80 31.14 -10.93
CA VAL A 168 -7.69 31.44 -9.79
C VAL A 168 -6.91 32.08 -8.64
N TYR A 169 -5.71 31.57 -8.29
CA TYR A 169 -4.84 32.20 -7.29
C TYR A 169 -4.52 33.65 -7.65
N GLU A 170 -4.10 33.89 -8.89
CA GLU A 170 -3.81 35.24 -9.40
C GLU A 170 -5.06 36.15 -9.34
N ALA A 171 -6.21 35.64 -9.73
CA ALA A 171 -7.46 36.39 -9.66
C ALA A 171 -7.85 36.73 -8.21
N MET A 172 -7.63 35.81 -7.28
CA MET A 172 -7.88 36.03 -5.84
C MET A 172 -6.85 36.97 -5.20
N GLY A 173 -5.69 37.20 -5.83
CA GLY A 173 -4.55 37.88 -5.23
C GLY A 173 -3.90 37.05 -4.11
N ALA A 174 -4.05 35.72 -4.15
CA ALA A 174 -3.48 34.79 -3.19
C ALA A 174 -2.11 34.29 -3.64
N PRO A 175 -1.21 33.94 -2.72
CA PRO A 175 0.06 33.35 -3.06
C PRO A 175 -0.16 31.96 -3.71
N VAL A 176 0.59 31.68 -4.78
CA VAL A 176 0.58 30.38 -5.43
C VAL A 176 1.46 29.43 -4.61
N PRO A 177 0.96 28.25 -4.18
CA PRO A 177 1.75 27.29 -3.43
C PRO A 177 2.83 26.62 -4.30
N THR A 178 3.80 25.99 -3.66
CA THR A 178 4.72 25.07 -4.35
C THR A 178 3.96 23.81 -4.77
N PHE A 179 3.99 23.45 -6.04
CA PHE A 179 3.41 22.22 -6.53
C PHE A 179 4.48 21.12 -6.60
N ALA A 180 4.07 19.90 -6.29
CA ALA A 180 4.87 18.68 -6.46
C ALA A 180 3.95 17.59 -7.04
N HIS A 181 4.12 17.32 -8.34
CA HIS A 181 3.34 16.29 -9.01
C HIS A 181 4.11 14.97 -9.02
N ILE A 182 3.57 13.97 -8.33
CA ILE A 182 4.16 12.64 -8.16
C ILE A 182 3.70 11.75 -9.30
N SER A 183 4.65 11.08 -9.95
CA SER A 183 4.37 10.16 -11.05
C SER A 183 3.43 9.04 -10.64
N MET A 184 2.60 8.59 -11.59
CA MET A 184 1.63 7.52 -11.33
C MET A 184 2.31 6.19 -11.04
N ILE A 185 1.69 5.40 -10.17
CA ILE A 185 2.06 4.01 -9.95
C ILE A 185 1.42 3.15 -11.05
N LEU A 186 2.23 2.31 -11.68
CA LEU A 186 1.82 1.43 -12.76
C LEU A 186 1.69 -0.01 -12.28
N GLY A 187 0.79 -0.76 -12.89
CA GLY A 187 0.76 -2.22 -12.78
C GLY A 187 1.84 -2.88 -13.67
N ALA A 188 1.95 -4.20 -13.58
CA ALA A 188 2.90 -4.98 -14.39
C ALA A 188 2.67 -4.87 -15.90
N ASP A 189 1.48 -4.45 -16.33
CA ASP A 189 1.12 -4.20 -17.73
C ASP A 189 1.51 -2.79 -18.22
N GLY A 190 2.18 -1.99 -17.39
CA GLY A 190 2.59 -0.61 -17.69
C GLY A 190 1.44 0.40 -17.70
N LYS A 191 0.24 0.02 -17.26
CA LYS A 191 -0.92 0.93 -17.14
C LYS A 191 -1.11 1.37 -15.70
N LYS A 192 -1.82 2.50 -15.50
CA LYS A 192 -2.15 2.99 -14.15
C LYS A 192 -2.69 1.86 -13.27
N LEU A 193 -2.13 1.73 -12.07
CA LEU A 193 -2.58 0.74 -11.08
C LEU A 193 -4.08 0.89 -10.82
N SER A 194 -4.78 -0.22 -10.80
CA SER A 194 -6.25 -0.26 -10.64
C SER A 194 -6.69 -1.61 -10.06
N LYS A 195 -7.92 -1.73 -9.59
CA LYS A 195 -8.49 -2.94 -8.98
C LYS A 195 -8.30 -4.24 -9.79
N ARG A 196 -8.15 -4.16 -11.12
CA ARG A 196 -7.86 -5.35 -11.96
C ARG A 196 -6.45 -5.93 -11.73
N HIS A 197 -5.55 -5.19 -11.07
CA HIS A 197 -4.19 -5.62 -10.76
C HIS A 197 -4.07 -6.26 -9.36
N GLY A 198 -5.18 -6.40 -8.64
CA GLY A 198 -5.23 -6.92 -7.28
C GLY A 198 -5.63 -5.86 -6.26
N ALA A 199 -5.18 -6.00 -5.02
CA ALA A 199 -5.40 -5.04 -3.95
C ALA A 199 -4.88 -3.64 -4.34
N THR A 200 -5.67 -2.61 -4.08
CA THR A 200 -5.37 -1.21 -4.41
C THR A 200 -5.69 -0.23 -3.29
N SER A 201 -6.40 -0.68 -2.26
CA SER A 201 -6.63 0.11 -1.06
C SER A 201 -5.70 -0.33 0.07
N VAL A 202 -5.39 0.61 0.96
CA VAL A 202 -4.55 0.34 2.14
C VAL A 202 -5.18 -0.70 3.06
N GLU A 203 -6.51 -0.68 3.16
CA GLU A 203 -7.29 -1.63 3.96
C GLU A 203 -7.13 -3.07 3.46
N GLU A 204 -7.13 -3.27 2.14
CA GLU A 204 -6.94 -4.61 1.54
C GLU A 204 -5.57 -5.19 1.91
N TYR A 205 -4.50 -4.39 1.98
CA TYR A 205 -3.18 -4.86 2.41
C TYR A 205 -3.11 -5.13 3.92
N ARG A 206 -3.73 -4.28 4.73
CA ARG A 206 -3.88 -4.54 6.17
C ARG A 206 -4.60 -5.86 6.42
N ASP A 207 -5.74 -6.06 5.77
CA ASP A 207 -6.59 -7.23 5.95
C ASP A 207 -5.94 -8.51 5.37
N ALA A 208 -5.02 -8.36 4.43
CA ALA A 208 -4.14 -9.44 3.95
C ALA A 208 -2.98 -9.76 4.93
N GLY A 209 -2.79 -8.97 5.99
CA GLY A 209 -1.80 -9.23 7.04
C GLY A 209 -0.42 -8.62 6.81
N TYR A 210 -0.27 -7.63 5.91
CA TYR A 210 1.00 -6.92 5.80
C TYR A 210 1.28 -6.06 7.03
N LEU A 211 2.53 -5.96 7.42
CA LEU A 211 2.97 -5.05 8.49
C LEU A 211 2.94 -3.61 7.99
N SER A 212 2.44 -2.69 8.83
CA SER A 212 2.32 -1.28 8.46
C SER A 212 3.68 -0.66 8.10
N ASP A 213 4.74 -0.98 8.83
CA ASP A 213 6.09 -0.45 8.57
C ASP A 213 6.68 -0.97 7.26
N ALA A 214 6.49 -2.25 6.96
CA ALA A 214 6.90 -2.82 5.68
C ALA A 214 6.16 -2.17 4.51
N PHE A 215 4.86 -1.95 4.67
CA PHE A 215 4.04 -1.33 3.63
C PHE A 215 4.39 0.15 3.42
N VAL A 216 4.60 0.92 4.49
CA VAL A 216 5.05 2.33 4.39
C VAL A 216 6.42 2.43 3.73
N ASN A 217 7.37 1.58 4.12
CA ASN A 217 8.68 1.54 3.47
C ASN A 217 8.57 1.20 1.97
N TYR A 218 7.75 0.20 1.64
CA TYR A 218 7.51 -0.15 0.24
C TYR A 218 6.90 0.99 -0.56
N LEU A 219 5.87 1.68 -0.03
CA LEU A 219 5.26 2.84 -0.68
C LEU A 219 6.26 3.98 -0.89
N ALA A 220 7.14 4.22 0.08
CA ALA A 220 8.19 5.23 -0.08
C ALA A 220 9.12 4.92 -1.25
N LEU A 221 9.47 3.65 -1.46
CA LEU A 221 10.32 3.24 -2.59
C LEU A 221 9.62 3.31 -3.96
N LEU A 222 8.30 3.52 -3.99
CA LEU A 222 7.56 3.76 -5.24
C LEU A 222 7.70 5.22 -5.69
N GLY A 223 8.90 5.60 -6.06
CA GLY A 223 9.22 6.92 -6.59
C GLY A 223 10.16 7.75 -5.73
N TRP A 224 10.66 7.23 -4.62
CA TRP A 224 11.68 7.87 -3.79
C TRP A 224 12.77 6.86 -3.39
N SER A 225 13.98 7.32 -3.08
CA SER A 225 15.04 6.49 -2.53
C SER A 225 15.92 7.25 -1.56
N LEU A 226 16.45 6.55 -0.56
CA LEU A 226 17.36 7.10 0.44
C LEU A 226 18.75 7.42 -0.18
N ASP A 227 19.30 6.46 -0.90
CA ASP A 227 20.67 6.52 -1.46
C ASP A 227 20.84 5.75 -2.79
N GLY A 228 19.76 5.14 -3.28
CA GLY A 228 19.73 4.31 -4.49
C GLY A 228 20.01 2.83 -4.26
N GLU A 229 20.44 2.42 -3.08
CA GLU A 229 20.81 1.04 -2.75
C GLU A 229 19.99 0.47 -1.57
N THR A 230 19.79 1.26 -0.52
CA THR A 230 19.08 0.84 0.70
C THR A 230 17.59 0.64 0.41
N THR A 231 17.09 -0.57 0.69
CA THR A 231 15.69 -0.94 0.46
C THR A 231 14.89 -1.08 1.75
N VAL A 232 15.47 -1.60 2.83
CA VAL A 232 14.82 -1.68 4.14
C VAL A 232 15.24 -0.45 4.93
N ILE A 233 14.30 0.45 5.17
CA ILE A 233 14.56 1.77 5.76
C ILE A 233 13.69 1.90 7.01
N PRO A 234 14.28 1.99 8.22
CA PRO A 234 13.53 2.22 9.44
C PRO A 234 12.67 3.49 9.36
N ARG A 235 11.51 3.47 9.98
CA ARG A 235 10.52 4.57 9.91
C ARG A 235 11.08 5.93 10.32
N ASP A 236 11.86 5.98 11.40
CA ASP A 236 12.50 7.19 11.90
C ASP A 236 13.53 7.75 10.90
N VAL A 237 14.28 6.86 10.25
CA VAL A 237 15.21 7.23 9.18
C VAL A 237 14.45 7.75 7.98
N LEU A 238 13.37 7.06 7.57
CA LEU A 238 12.50 7.49 6.48
C LEU A 238 11.94 8.89 6.75
N ALA A 239 11.33 9.11 7.92
CA ALA A 239 10.76 10.40 8.31
C ALA A 239 11.80 11.53 8.35
N SER A 240 13.02 11.25 8.83
CA SER A 240 14.08 12.26 8.96
C SER A 240 14.81 12.58 7.65
N LYS A 241 14.77 11.67 6.65
CA LYS A 241 15.53 11.78 5.39
C LYS A 241 14.66 12.03 4.17
N PHE A 242 13.34 11.88 4.31
CA PHE A 242 12.40 12.15 3.21
C PHE A 242 12.49 13.62 2.76
N SER A 243 12.58 13.82 1.45
CA SER A 243 12.55 15.16 0.85
C SER A 243 11.99 15.11 -0.57
N LEU A 244 11.34 16.20 -1.00
CA LEU A 244 10.69 16.29 -2.31
C LEU A 244 11.66 16.26 -3.49
N ASP A 245 12.88 16.79 -3.30
CA ASP A 245 13.93 16.84 -4.32
C ASP A 245 14.48 15.46 -4.72
N ARG A 246 14.21 14.43 -3.93
CA ARG A 246 14.57 13.03 -4.22
C ARG A 246 13.45 12.22 -4.86
N ILE A 247 12.29 12.82 -5.10
CA ILE A 247 11.19 12.14 -5.77
C ILE A 247 11.52 11.98 -7.25
N SER A 248 11.35 10.76 -7.75
CA SER A 248 11.61 10.42 -9.16
C SER A 248 10.51 10.97 -10.07
N LYS A 249 10.92 11.52 -11.20
CA LYS A 249 10.02 11.91 -12.30
C LYS A 249 9.44 10.72 -13.08
N ASN A 250 10.05 9.54 -12.91
CA ASN A 250 9.66 8.36 -13.66
C ASN A 250 8.59 7.57 -12.88
N PRO A 251 7.55 7.06 -13.55
CA PRO A 251 6.57 6.18 -12.93
C PRO A 251 7.24 4.95 -12.33
N ALA A 252 6.75 4.54 -11.16
CA ALA A 252 7.15 3.30 -10.51
C ALA A 252 6.16 2.17 -10.83
N THR A 253 6.67 0.95 -11.00
CA THR A 253 5.83 -0.23 -11.18
C THR A 253 5.61 -0.91 -9.84
N PHE A 254 4.37 -1.18 -9.49
CA PHE A 254 4.01 -1.95 -8.30
C PHE A 254 4.39 -3.42 -8.49
N ASP A 255 5.27 -3.93 -7.63
CA ASP A 255 5.72 -5.31 -7.62
C ASP A 255 5.28 -6.01 -6.32
N PRO A 256 4.23 -6.86 -6.37
CA PRO A 256 3.76 -7.61 -5.19
C PRO A 256 4.85 -8.49 -4.57
N LYS A 257 5.71 -9.10 -5.40
CA LYS A 257 6.78 -9.99 -4.88
C LYS A 257 7.82 -9.23 -4.06
N LYS A 258 8.12 -7.98 -4.47
CA LYS A 258 9.01 -7.11 -3.70
C LYS A 258 8.36 -6.69 -2.38
N LEU A 259 7.04 -6.46 -2.37
CA LEU A 259 6.30 -6.18 -1.14
C LEU A 259 6.29 -7.39 -0.20
N ASP A 260 5.99 -8.60 -0.72
CA ASP A 260 6.04 -9.84 0.05
C ASP A 260 7.44 -10.08 0.66
N TRP A 261 8.48 -9.87 -0.13
CA TRP A 261 9.86 -9.96 0.35
C TRP A 261 10.14 -8.94 1.45
N MET A 262 9.73 -7.68 1.27
CA MET A 262 9.94 -6.64 2.27
C MET A 262 9.20 -6.94 3.57
N ASN A 263 7.98 -7.45 3.48
CA ASN A 263 7.22 -7.86 4.66
C ASN A 263 7.96 -8.96 5.44
N ALA A 264 8.51 -9.95 4.72
CA ALA A 264 9.33 -11.00 5.32
C ALA A 264 10.61 -10.44 6.00
N GLU A 265 11.28 -9.44 5.40
CA GLU A 265 12.45 -8.80 6.02
C GLU A 265 12.09 -8.09 7.34
N TYR A 266 10.96 -7.40 7.39
CA TYR A 266 10.48 -6.76 8.61
C TYR A 266 10.13 -7.78 9.70
N ILE A 267 9.45 -8.89 9.34
CA ILE A 267 9.18 -9.99 10.28
C ILE A 267 10.49 -10.60 10.79
N ASN A 268 11.45 -10.87 9.89
CA ASN A 268 12.72 -11.46 10.26
C ASN A 268 13.61 -10.55 11.13
N ALA A 269 13.42 -9.25 11.04
CA ALA A 269 14.15 -8.27 11.85
C ALA A 269 13.61 -8.14 13.29
N MET A 270 12.44 -8.69 13.60
CA MET A 270 11.91 -8.73 14.97
C MET A 270 12.79 -9.61 15.85
N ASP A 271 12.87 -9.32 17.14
CA ASP A 271 13.35 -10.28 18.14
C ASP A 271 12.30 -11.39 18.36
N ASP A 272 12.73 -12.52 18.91
CA ASP A 272 11.87 -13.70 19.06
C ASP A 272 10.66 -13.42 19.96
N LYS A 273 10.84 -12.63 21.02
CA LYS A 273 9.74 -12.25 21.92
C LYS A 273 8.69 -11.38 21.24
N THR A 274 9.11 -10.32 20.55
CA THR A 274 8.20 -9.44 19.79
C THR A 274 7.45 -10.24 18.72
N PHE A 275 8.15 -11.10 17.97
CA PHE A 275 7.52 -11.98 16.99
C PHE A 275 6.51 -12.94 17.64
N ALA A 276 6.84 -13.52 18.78
CA ALA A 276 5.93 -14.41 19.51
C ALA A 276 4.65 -13.67 19.93
N ASP A 277 4.80 -12.51 20.60
CA ASP A 277 3.69 -11.78 21.20
C ASP A 277 2.78 -11.12 20.14
N GLU A 278 3.36 -10.54 19.08
CA GLU A 278 2.61 -9.74 18.10
C GLU A 278 2.12 -10.54 16.89
N ILE A 279 2.78 -11.65 16.55
CA ILE A 279 2.46 -12.42 15.33
C ILE A 279 2.13 -13.87 15.68
N MET A 280 3.07 -14.62 16.27
CA MET A 280 2.94 -16.07 16.35
C MET A 280 1.77 -16.49 17.22
N LEU A 281 1.72 -16.06 18.47
CA LEU A 281 0.65 -16.46 19.41
C LEU A 281 -0.74 -16.02 18.93
N PRO A 282 -0.96 -14.79 18.45
CA PRO A 282 -2.25 -14.41 17.86
C PRO A 282 -2.68 -15.31 16.69
N GLN A 283 -1.75 -15.67 15.81
CA GLN A 283 -2.05 -16.55 14.67
C GLN A 283 -2.31 -18.01 15.08
N LEU A 284 -1.66 -18.49 16.15
CA LEU A 284 -1.94 -19.80 16.73
C LEU A 284 -3.34 -19.88 17.34
N ILE A 285 -3.78 -18.81 18.03
CA ILE A 285 -5.14 -18.68 18.58
C ILE A 285 -6.16 -18.65 17.44
N GLU A 286 -5.96 -17.82 16.43
CA GLU A 286 -6.86 -17.70 15.28
C GLU A 286 -7.01 -19.02 14.53
N ALA A 287 -5.93 -19.80 14.42
CA ALA A 287 -5.93 -21.12 13.81
C ALA A 287 -6.50 -22.23 14.72
N GLY A 288 -6.86 -21.91 15.97
CA GLY A 288 -7.37 -22.87 16.94
C GLY A 288 -6.35 -23.93 17.38
N LEU A 289 -5.04 -23.61 17.28
CA LEU A 289 -3.97 -24.48 17.74
C LEU A 289 -3.72 -24.32 19.24
N ILE A 290 -4.02 -23.17 19.80
CA ILE A 290 -3.99 -22.86 21.23
C ILE A 290 -5.22 -22.01 21.58
N ASP A 291 -5.58 -21.99 22.87
CA ASP A 291 -6.64 -21.13 23.42
C ASP A 291 -6.06 -19.80 23.93
N GLU A 292 -6.91 -18.78 24.15
CA GLU A 292 -6.51 -17.47 24.71
C GLU A 292 -5.80 -17.56 26.08
N GLY A 293 -6.01 -18.64 26.83
CA GLY A 293 -5.38 -18.91 28.12
C GLY A 293 -4.15 -19.81 28.04
N PHE A 294 -3.57 -19.99 26.86
CA PHE A 294 -2.38 -20.83 26.67
C PHE A 294 -1.20 -20.31 27.50
N GLU A 295 -0.68 -21.17 28.37
CA GLU A 295 0.50 -20.91 29.18
C GLU A 295 1.61 -21.91 28.81
N ALA A 296 2.80 -21.42 28.53
CA ALA A 296 4.00 -22.21 28.30
C ALA A 296 5.21 -21.52 28.93
N ASP A 297 6.28 -22.29 29.12
CA ASP A 297 7.56 -21.73 29.54
C ASP A 297 8.07 -20.72 28.51
N GLU A 298 8.55 -19.55 28.98
CA GLU A 298 9.03 -18.47 28.12
C GLU A 298 10.15 -18.97 27.19
N ALA A 299 11.07 -19.79 27.69
CA ALA A 299 12.15 -20.33 26.88
C ALA A 299 11.65 -21.31 25.79
N TRP A 300 10.55 -22.01 26.05
CA TRP A 300 9.91 -22.84 25.03
C TRP A 300 9.25 -22.00 23.94
N VAL A 301 8.57 -20.90 24.32
CA VAL A 301 7.94 -19.97 23.36
C VAL A 301 9.00 -19.30 22.49
N ASP A 302 10.09 -18.82 23.09
CA ASP A 302 11.21 -18.21 22.38
C ASP A 302 11.88 -19.20 21.42
N ALA A 303 12.07 -20.44 21.84
CA ALA A 303 12.62 -21.51 20.97
C ALA A 303 11.69 -21.82 19.79
N LEU A 304 10.36 -21.81 19.99
CA LEU A 304 9.40 -21.94 18.91
C LEU A 304 9.45 -20.76 17.96
N ALA A 305 9.45 -19.55 18.49
CA ALA A 305 9.54 -18.30 17.72
C ALA A 305 10.80 -18.28 16.85
N ALA A 306 11.94 -18.67 17.40
CA ALA A 306 13.24 -18.70 16.69
C ALA A 306 13.23 -19.60 15.45
N ILE A 307 12.47 -20.70 15.46
CA ILE A 307 12.38 -21.62 14.31
C ILE A 307 11.25 -21.30 13.34
N VAL A 308 10.19 -20.61 13.80
CA VAL A 308 9.02 -20.23 13.01
C VAL A 308 9.27 -18.94 12.24
N ARG A 309 9.81 -17.91 12.90
CA ARG A 309 10.04 -16.57 12.33
C ARG A 309 10.78 -16.58 10.99
N PRO A 310 11.91 -17.31 10.80
CA PRO A 310 12.65 -17.29 9.53
C PRO A 310 11.88 -17.91 8.34
N ARG A 311 10.72 -18.52 8.60
CA ARG A 311 9.85 -19.15 7.60
C ARG A 311 8.52 -18.45 7.42
N THR A 312 8.29 -17.40 8.19
CA THR A 312 7.08 -16.56 8.17
C THR A 312 7.31 -15.40 7.23
N LYS A 313 6.56 -15.33 6.15
CA LYS A 313 6.55 -14.18 5.22
C LYS A 313 5.35 -13.28 5.46
N MET A 314 4.22 -13.91 5.75
CA MET A 314 2.98 -13.26 6.17
C MET A 314 2.61 -13.77 7.57
N PRO A 315 1.99 -12.98 8.44
CA PRO A 315 1.60 -13.41 9.77
C PRO A 315 0.89 -14.78 9.80
N ALA A 316 -0.03 -15.01 8.87
CA ALA A 316 -0.76 -16.28 8.77
C ALA A 316 0.12 -17.51 8.53
N ASP A 317 1.33 -17.35 7.97
CA ASP A 317 2.27 -18.46 7.78
C ASP A 317 2.75 -19.04 9.11
N ALA A 318 2.81 -18.23 10.17
CA ALA A 318 3.31 -18.63 11.48
C ALA A 318 2.56 -19.84 12.04
N ALA A 319 1.22 -19.83 11.96
CA ALA A 319 0.41 -20.95 12.42
C ALA A 319 0.67 -22.23 11.62
N ALA A 320 0.76 -22.12 10.30
CA ALA A 320 1.03 -23.28 9.44
C ALA A 320 2.42 -23.90 9.69
N VAL A 321 3.44 -23.05 9.93
CA VAL A 321 4.81 -23.47 10.22
C VAL A 321 4.91 -24.11 11.60
N ALA A 322 4.22 -23.58 12.61
CA ALA A 322 4.22 -24.06 13.97
C ALA A 322 3.32 -25.30 14.19
N ALA A 323 2.30 -25.50 13.34
CA ALA A 323 1.25 -26.50 13.52
C ALA A 323 1.76 -27.92 13.91
N PRO A 324 2.85 -28.44 13.35
CA PRO A 324 3.36 -29.75 13.75
C PRO A 324 3.70 -29.87 15.24
N VAL A 325 4.08 -28.78 15.90
CA VAL A 325 4.47 -28.79 17.32
C VAL A 325 3.23 -28.96 18.23
N PHE A 326 2.04 -28.54 17.78
CA PHE A 326 0.78 -28.57 18.52
C PHE A 326 -0.09 -29.79 18.19
N LYS A 327 0.32 -30.63 17.27
CA LYS A 327 -0.38 -31.90 16.96
C LYS A 327 0.19 -33.05 17.82
N THR A 328 -0.63 -34.04 18.09
CA THR A 328 -0.17 -35.30 18.67
C THR A 328 0.09 -36.31 17.57
N ALA A 329 0.73 -37.44 17.92
CA ALA A 329 0.88 -38.53 16.97
C ALA A 329 -0.46 -38.96 16.33
N GLU A 330 -1.57 -38.85 17.05
CA GLU A 330 -2.91 -39.20 16.57
C GLU A 330 -3.53 -38.17 15.64
N THR A 331 -3.30 -36.88 15.92
CA THR A 331 -3.94 -35.74 15.20
C THR A 331 -3.09 -35.18 14.06
N LEU A 332 -1.82 -35.58 13.95
CA LEU A 332 -0.93 -35.16 12.87
C LEU A 332 -1.46 -35.69 11.52
N GLU A 333 -1.68 -34.81 10.58
CA GLU A 333 -2.08 -35.12 9.22
C GLU A 333 -0.87 -35.25 8.31
N TYR A 334 -0.89 -36.20 7.39
CA TYR A 334 0.18 -36.46 6.45
C TYR A 334 -0.20 -36.00 5.05
N ASP A 335 0.60 -35.11 4.47
CA ASP A 335 0.43 -34.68 3.07
C ASP A 335 0.77 -35.85 2.12
N GLU A 336 -0.17 -36.22 1.27
CA GLU A 336 -0.02 -37.36 0.35
C GLU A 336 1.22 -37.24 -0.55
N LYS A 337 1.54 -36.04 -1.04
CA LYS A 337 2.72 -35.82 -1.89
C LYS A 337 4.01 -35.95 -1.10
N SER A 338 4.01 -35.54 0.15
CA SER A 338 5.14 -35.66 1.06
C SER A 338 5.37 -37.14 1.45
N VAL A 339 4.31 -37.88 1.74
CA VAL A 339 4.37 -39.34 1.97
C VAL A 339 4.95 -40.06 0.75
N ALA A 340 4.43 -39.79 -0.44
CA ALA A 340 4.91 -40.41 -1.68
C ALA A 340 6.40 -40.14 -1.94
N LYS A 341 6.88 -38.93 -1.59
CA LYS A 341 8.30 -38.57 -1.80
C LYS A 341 9.23 -38.98 -0.68
N GLY A 342 8.75 -38.93 0.57
CA GLY A 342 9.55 -39.07 1.78
C GLY A 342 9.43 -40.40 2.48
N LEU A 343 8.35 -41.18 2.27
CA LEU A 343 8.12 -42.46 2.94
C LEU A 343 7.92 -43.62 1.96
N ALA A 344 7.13 -43.46 0.90
CA ALA A 344 6.77 -44.54 -0.02
C ALA A 344 7.89 -44.84 -1.03
N LYS A 345 9.08 -45.13 -0.52
CA LYS A 345 10.24 -45.59 -1.30
C LYS A 345 10.89 -46.79 -0.60
N GLU A 346 11.39 -47.71 -1.39
CA GLU A 346 12.07 -48.91 -0.90
C GLU A 346 13.21 -48.58 0.07
N GLY A 347 13.25 -49.26 1.19
CA GLY A 347 14.27 -49.10 2.24
C GLY A 347 13.98 -48.01 3.27
N LEU A 348 12.96 -47.15 3.08
CA LEU A 348 12.67 -46.09 4.06
C LEU A 348 12.00 -46.61 5.33
N GLY A 349 11.36 -47.76 5.30
CA GLY A 349 10.94 -48.45 6.49
C GLY A 349 12.10 -48.78 7.43
N ALA A 350 13.19 -49.34 6.91
CA ALA A 350 14.40 -49.61 7.69
C ALA A 350 15.07 -48.34 8.22
N VAL A 351 14.98 -47.23 7.46
CA VAL A 351 15.45 -45.91 7.91
C VAL A 351 14.66 -45.43 9.14
N LEU A 352 13.32 -45.55 9.15
CA LEU A 352 12.52 -45.15 10.31
C LEU A 352 12.76 -46.05 11.52
N ASP A 353 12.94 -47.37 11.31
CA ASP A 353 13.29 -48.32 12.38
C ASP A 353 14.66 -47.98 13.03
N ALA A 354 15.66 -47.67 12.22
CA ALA A 354 16.98 -47.26 12.70
C ALA A 354 16.92 -45.88 13.40
N ALA A 355 16.17 -44.92 12.83
CA ALA A 355 15.96 -43.61 13.44
C ALA A 355 15.29 -43.73 14.82
N LYS A 356 14.26 -44.56 14.94
CA LYS A 356 13.60 -44.83 16.21
C LYS A 356 14.59 -45.38 17.23
N THR A 357 15.34 -46.41 16.87
CA THR A 357 16.34 -47.04 17.76
C THR A 357 17.38 -46.04 18.24
N ALA A 358 17.87 -45.16 17.34
CA ALA A 358 18.87 -44.16 17.69
C ALA A 358 18.27 -43.10 18.64
N LEU A 359 17.05 -42.69 18.40
CA LEU A 359 16.32 -41.67 19.22
C LEU A 359 15.92 -42.22 20.60
N GLU A 360 15.58 -43.51 20.69
CA GLU A 360 15.31 -44.15 21.97
C GLU A 360 16.52 -44.14 22.92
N ALA A 361 17.74 -44.14 22.38
CA ALA A 361 18.98 -44.05 23.14
C ALA A 361 19.32 -42.62 23.64
N VAL A 362 18.63 -41.60 23.16
CA VAL A 362 18.86 -40.22 23.60
C VAL A 362 18.26 -40.01 24.98
N THR A 363 19.11 -39.75 25.97
CA THR A 363 18.74 -39.55 27.38
C THR A 363 18.41 -38.10 27.70
N ASP A 364 19.12 -37.17 27.06
CA ASP A 364 18.92 -35.73 27.18
C ASP A 364 18.35 -35.19 25.86
N TRP A 365 17.04 -34.87 25.84
CA TRP A 365 16.28 -34.57 24.63
C TRP A 365 16.48 -33.13 24.19
N THR A 366 17.68 -32.83 23.70
CA THR A 366 18.06 -31.52 23.16
C THR A 366 18.22 -31.58 21.63
N PRO A 367 18.06 -30.45 20.90
CA PRO A 367 18.26 -30.41 19.45
C PRO A 367 19.59 -31.00 19.03
N ALA A 368 20.68 -30.66 19.72
CA ALA A 368 22.02 -31.17 19.41
C ALA A 368 22.16 -32.69 19.57
N ASN A 369 21.58 -33.28 20.62
CA ASN A 369 21.62 -34.72 20.86
C ASN A 369 20.72 -35.50 19.88
N ILE A 370 19.57 -34.92 19.50
CA ILE A 370 18.68 -35.48 18.48
C ILE A 370 19.38 -35.53 17.13
N ASP A 371 19.98 -34.41 16.72
CA ASP A 371 20.72 -34.34 15.46
C ASP A 371 21.94 -35.30 15.48
N ALA A 372 22.67 -35.36 16.57
CA ALA A 372 23.80 -36.29 16.74
C ALA A 372 23.39 -37.78 16.66
N ALA A 373 22.19 -38.11 17.12
CA ALA A 373 21.67 -39.50 17.01
C ALA A 373 21.29 -39.85 15.57
N LEU A 374 20.82 -38.90 14.77
CA LEU A 374 20.41 -39.14 13.38
C LEU A 374 21.57 -39.04 12.36
N GLU A 375 22.59 -38.24 12.66
CA GLU A 375 23.70 -37.92 11.75
C GLU A 375 24.48 -39.16 11.25
N PRO A 376 24.72 -40.26 12.03
CA PRO A 376 25.44 -41.47 11.56
C PRO A 376 24.60 -42.36 10.64
N LEU A 377 23.26 -42.24 10.66
CA LEU A 377 22.37 -43.18 9.98
C LEU A 377 22.56 -43.25 8.44
N PRO A 378 22.79 -42.13 7.73
CA PRO A 378 23.07 -42.21 6.28
C PRO A 378 24.23 -43.13 5.91
N GLU A 379 25.33 -43.08 6.65
CA GLU A 379 26.50 -43.92 6.43
C GLU A 379 26.26 -45.38 6.87
N ALA A 380 25.64 -45.54 8.04
CA ALA A 380 25.34 -46.84 8.58
C ALA A 380 24.39 -47.69 7.71
N LEU A 381 23.49 -47.02 7.00
CA LEU A 381 22.47 -47.66 6.15
C LEU A 381 22.82 -47.61 4.65
N ASP A 382 23.92 -47.00 4.27
CA ASP A 382 24.32 -46.74 2.87
C ASP A 382 23.21 -45.99 2.09
N VAL A 383 22.59 -44.97 2.74
CA VAL A 383 21.48 -44.18 2.17
C VAL A 383 21.86 -42.70 2.13
N LYS A 384 21.39 -42.00 1.12
CA LYS A 384 21.65 -40.54 1.02
C LYS A 384 21.07 -39.77 2.21
N LYS A 385 21.84 -38.88 2.82
CA LYS A 385 21.45 -38.02 3.96
C LYS A 385 20.05 -37.43 3.78
N ARG A 386 19.72 -36.88 2.59
CA ARG A 386 18.40 -36.32 2.28
C ARG A 386 17.23 -37.30 2.41
N LEU A 387 17.47 -38.60 2.27
CA LEU A 387 16.41 -39.62 2.39
C LEU A 387 16.15 -39.93 3.86
N VAL A 388 17.18 -40.05 4.68
CA VAL A 388 17.06 -40.25 6.12
C VAL A 388 16.32 -39.09 6.76
N PHE A 389 16.85 -37.86 6.63
CA PHE A 389 16.26 -36.69 7.23
C PHE A 389 14.90 -36.32 6.60
N GLY A 390 14.67 -36.67 5.33
CA GLY A 390 13.37 -36.48 4.67
C GLY A 390 12.31 -37.46 5.23
N ALA A 391 12.65 -38.71 5.47
CA ALA A 391 11.73 -39.69 6.05
C ALA A 391 11.34 -39.33 7.48
N VAL A 392 12.34 -39.01 8.32
CA VAL A 392 12.10 -38.56 9.70
C VAL A 392 11.27 -37.29 9.71
N ARG A 393 11.56 -36.30 8.85
CA ARG A 393 10.79 -35.07 8.75
C ARG A 393 9.33 -35.31 8.40
N VAL A 394 9.03 -36.17 7.44
CA VAL A 394 7.63 -36.50 7.11
C VAL A 394 6.97 -37.24 8.26
N ALA A 395 7.67 -38.14 8.94
CA ALA A 395 7.14 -38.82 10.11
C ALA A 395 6.77 -37.86 11.23
N GLU A 396 7.63 -36.87 11.53
CA GLU A 396 7.47 -35.93 12.63
C GLU A 396 6.54 -34.78 12.32
N CYS A 397 6.54 -34.28 11.08
CA CYS A 397 5.83 -33.03 10.72
C CYS A 397 4.68 -33.25 9.73
N GLY A 398 4.47 -34.47 9.23
CA GLY A 398 3.45 -34.75 8.22
C GLY A 398 3.78 -34.26 6.81
N ASN A 399 4.86 -33.49 6.64
CA ASN A 399 5.23 -32.89 5.35
C ASN A 399 6.75 -32.77 5.17
N MET A 400 7.18 -32.46 3.93
CA MET A 400 8.61 -32.32 3.56
C MET A 400 9.19 -30.93 3.92
N VAL A 401 8.35 -29.98 4.28
CA VAL A 401 8.76 -28.59 4.59
C VAL A 401 8.42 -28.30 6.05
N SER A 402 9.43 -28.14 6.88
CA SER A 402 9.27 -27.83 8.30
C SER A 402 10.46 -26.97 8.78
N PRO A 403 10.41 -26.43 9.98
CA PRO A 403 11.59 -25.87 10.65
C PRO A 403 12.73 -26.89 10.79
N PRO A 404 13.90 -26.51 11.31
CA PRO A 404 15.00 -27.43 11.52
C PRO A 404 14.53 -28.62 12.36
N LEU A 405 14.97 -29.83 12.00
CA LEU A 405 14.36 -31.06 12.50
C LEU A 405 14.63 -31.29 13.99
N GLY A 406 15.88 -31.15 14.42
CA GLY A 406 16.25 -31.36 15.82
C GLY A 406 15.52 -30.41 16.76
N GLU A 407 15.45 -29.12 16.42
CA GLU A 407 14.73 -28.10 17.18
C GLU A 407 13.23 -28.37 17.23
N THR A 408 12.65 -28.77 16.10
CA THR A 408 11.21 -29.12 16.04
C THR A 408 10.91 -30.32 16.93
N MET A 409 11.70 -31.37 16.84
CA MET A 409 11.52 -32.58 17.67
C MET A 409 11.74 -32.30 19.17
N ALA A 410 12.68 -31.42 19.51
CA ALA A 410 12.87 -31.01 20.91
C ALA A 410 11.63 -30.33 21.49
N LEU A 411 10.94 -29.51 20.70
CA LEU A 411 9.69 -28.84 21.10
C LEU A 411 8.47 -29.79 21.15
N ILE A 412 8.41 -30.78 20.26
CA ILE A 412 7.38 -31.82 20.25
C ILE A 412 7.49 -32.70 21.50
N GLY A 413 8.70 -33.05 21.90
CA GLY A 413 8.98 -33.95 23.01
C GLY A 413 9.19 -35.39 22.58
N ARG A 414 9.98 -36.12 23.40
CA ARG A 414 10.52 -37.46 23.09
C ARG A 414 9.42 -38.48 22.81
N ASP A 415 8.44 -38.59 23.69
CA ASP A 415 7.45 -39.66 23.64
C ASP A 415 6.53 -39.53 22.42
N ASP A 416 6.14 -38.28 22.08
CA ASP A 416 5.29 -38.02 20.92
C ASP A 416 6.08 -38.21 19.61
N CYS A 417 7.37 -37.83 19.55
CA CYS A 417 8.23 -38.13 18.39
C CYS A 417 8.33 -39.63 18.13
N LEU A 418 8.61 -40.46 19.14
CA LEU A 418 8.67 -41.91 18.97
C LEU A 418 7.32 -42.47 18.50
N ALA A 419 6.21 -42.00 19.04
CA ALA A 419 4.86 -42.39 18.62
C ALA A 419 4.56 -42.00 17.16
N ARG A 420 5.04 -40.84 16.70
CA ARG A 420 4.89 -40.40 15.31
C ARG A 420 5.65 -41.27 14.35
N ILE A 421 6.88 -41.66 14.69
CA ILE A 421 7.65 -42.61 13.89
C ILE A 421 6.90 -43.95 13.77
N ASP A 422 6.35 -44.49 14.88
CA ASP A 422 5.55 -45.72 14.86
C ASP A 422 4.34 -45.60 13.93
N ARG A 423 3.65 -44.47 13.99
CA ARG A 423 2.49 -44.22 13.13
C ARG A 423 2.87 -44.07 11.66
N ALA A 424 4.00 -43.45 11.36
CA ALA A 424 4.48 -43.25 9.98
C ALA A 424 5.07 -44.56 9.38
N ARG A 425 5.54 -45.46 10.22
CA ARG A 425 6.23 -46.68 9.80
C ARG A 425 5.45 -47.53 8.77
N PRO A 426 4.14 -47.81 8.94
CA PRO A 426 3.33 -48.52 7.95
C PRO A 426 3.21 -47.82 6.58
N MET A 427 3.48 -46.52 6.49
CA MET A 427 3.46 -45.75 5.24
C MET A 427 4.80 -45.81 4.49
N ALA A 428 5.84 -46.32 5.13
CA ALA A 428 7.18 -46.41 4.58
C ALA A 428 7.42 -47.83 3.98
N LEU A 429 8.02 -47.87 2.78
CA LEU A 429 8.32 -49.11 2.06
C LEU A 429 9.73 -49.62 2.39
#